data_84cc42f1df42d18fd4491791808627c3
#
_entry.id   84cc42f1df42d18fd4491791808627c3
#
_cell.length_a   1.000
_cell.length_b   1.000
_cell.length_c   1.000
_cell.angle_alpha   90.00
_cell.angle_beta   90.00
_cell.angle_gamma   90.00
#
_symmetry.space_group_name_H-M   'P 1'
#
loop_
_entity.id
_entity.type
_entity.pdbx_description
1 polymer ?
#
loop_
_entity_poly.entity_id
_entity_poly.type
_entity_poly.pdbx_seq_one_letter_code
_entity_poly.pdbx_strand_id
1 'polypeptide(L)'
;MTILYLVLSGMVMGLIAAAPVGPVNLICIRRTFAFGTVNGFASGLGAALGDGVFAAISGFGLTWIAQLIEGYSTIIQLIGGAMMVWFGWRSFVAPAVPRCPETGEVDKSNTKLGRAMLSTFALTITNPATLLFFGGMFAGLSGLAGEMGDFGDAGWVVAGVVGGSALWWLVLTALIGLFHTRIDEGAMRFINRGSGLLVGAFGLAVLVHLAVKFA
;
A
#
# COMPACT_ATOMS: atom_id res chain seq x y z
N MET A 1 26.88 -6.24 6.98
CA MET A 1 26.07 -5.37 7.88
C MET A 1 25.44 -6.24 8.97
N THR A 2 25.09 -5.67 10.15
CA THR A 2 24.40 -6.46 11.18
C THR A 2 22.98 -6.77 10.71
N ILE A 3 22.51 -8.03 10.88
CA ILE A 3 21.12 -8.44 10.52
C ILE A 3 20.07 -7.47 11.07
N LEU A 4 20.28 -7.02 12.31
CA LEU A 4 19.38 -6.05 12.94
C LEU A 4 19.26 -4.75 12.15
N TYR A 5 20.36 -4.22 11.62
CA TYR A 5 20.34 -3.00 10.80
C TYR A 5 19.55 -3.21 9.50
N LEU A 6 19.73 -4.35 8.84
CA LEU A 6 19.01 -4.70 7.60
C LEU A 6 17.50 -4.82 7.85
N VAL A 7 17.12 -5.53 8.91
CA VAL A 7 15.69 -5.65 9.28
C VAL A 7 15.09 -4.31 9.65
N LEU A 8 15.77 -3.48 10.45
CA LEU A 8 15.25 -2.18 10.85
C LEU A 8 15.13 -1.21 9.65
N SER A 9 16.12 -1.20 8.75
CA SER A 9 16.02 -0.41 7.52
C SER A 9 14.84 -0.85 6.66
N GLY A 10 14.68 -2.16 6.47
CA GLY A 10 13.52 -2.72 5.80
C GLY A 10 12.18 -2.33 6.48
N MET A 11 12.13 -2.38 7.82
CA MET A 11 10.92 -1.97 8.55
C MET A 11 10.55 -0.50 8.31
N VAL A 12 11.53 0.39 8.33
CA VAL A 12 11.31 1.81 8.02
C VAL A 12 10.80 1.97 6.60
N MET A 13 11.39 1.25 5.63
CA MET A 13 10.93 1.26 4.24
C MET A 13 9.47 0.80 4.12
N GLY A 14 9.11 -0.32 4.77
CA GLY A 14 7.75 -0.85 4.76
C GLY A 14 6.74 0.10 5.41
N LEU A 15 7.10 0.74 6.52
CA LEU A 15 6.28 1.78 7.15
C LEU A 15 6.04 2.95 6.20
N ILE A 16 7.10 3.48 5.58
CA ILE A 16 6.99 4.62 4.65
C ILE A 16 6.19 4.25 3.41
N ALA A 17 6.31 3.01 2.90
CA ALA A 17 5.54 2.53 1.77
C ALA A 17 4.04 2.43 2.06
N ALA A 18 3.68 1.92 3.25
CA ALA A 18 2.30 1.68 3.64
C ALA A 18 1.57 2.94 4.17
N ALA A 19 2.31 3.93 4.71
CA ALA A 19 1.75 5.12 5.37
C ALA A 19 0.94 6.04 4.45
N PRO A 20 1.31 6.29 3.18
CA PRO A 20 0.53 7.16 2.31
C PRO A 20 -0.90 6.67 2.15
N VAL A 21 -1.85 7.58 2.36
CA VAL A 21 -3.28 7.24 2.29
C VAL A 21 -3.68 6.99 0.84
N GLY A 22 -3.88 5.73 0.50
CA GLY A 22 -4.24 5.28 -0.83
C GLY A 22 -5.50 4.40 -0.86
N PRO A 23 -5.82 3.81 -2.02
CA PRO A 23 -6.99 2.94 -2.18
C PRO A 23 -6.99 1.76 -1.19
N VAL A 24 -5.82 1.21 -0.90
CA VAL A 24 -5.66 0.08 0.05
C VAL A 24 -5.99 0.53 1.47
N ASN A 25 -5.48 1.70 1.90
CA ASN A 25 -5.81 2.27 3.21
C ASN A 25 -7.32 2.43 3.38
N LEU A 26 -7.99 2.97 2.35
CA LEU A 26 -9.44 3.17 2.39
C LEU A 26 -10.21 1.85 2.49
N ILE A 27 -9.77 0.80 1.79
CA ILE A 27 -10.36 -0.54 1.88
C ILE A 27 -10.16 -1.11 3.28
N CYS A 28 -8.96 -1.01 3.85
CA CYS A 28 -8.68 -1.51 5.21
C CYS A 28 -9.50 -0.76 6.26
N ILE A 29 -9.58 0.58 6.16
CA ILE A 29 -10.42 1.41 7.04
C ILE A 29 -11.88 0.96 6.95
N ARG A 30 -12.46 0.88 5.74
CA ARG A 30 -13.85 0.45 5.54
C ARG A 30 -14.12 -0.96 6.06
N ARG A 31 -13.21 -1.90 5.84
CA ARG A 31 -13.35 -3.27 6.35
C ARG A 31 -13.23 -3.34 7.87
N THR A 32 -12.37 -2.50 8.46
CA THR A 32 -12.30 -2.39 9.92
C THR A 32 -13.63 -1.92 10.51
N PHE A 33 -14.27 -0.93 9.90
CA PHE A 33 -15.58 -0.47 10.33
C PHE A 33 -16.69 -1.50 10.10
N ALA A 34 -16.73 -2.11 8.92
CA ALA A 34 -17.82 -3.01 8.54
C ALA A 34 -17.71 -4.40 9.19
N PHE A 35 -16.49 -4.92 9.36
CA PHE A 35 -16.25 -6.32 9.73
C PHE A 35 -15.29 -6.49 10.93
N GLY A 36 -14.90 -5.39 11.57
CA GLY A 36 -14.02 -5.38 12.73
C GLY A 36 -12.51 -5.37 12.37
N THR A 37 -11.70 -5.14 13.40
CA THR A 37 -10.25 -4.93 13.32
C THR A 37 -9.52 -6.09 12.65
N VAL A 38 -9.94 -7.33 12.92
CA VAL A 38 -9.31 -8.54 12.35
C VAL A 38 -9.44 -8.57 10.81
N ASN A 39 -10.60 -8.20 10.28
CA ASN A 39 -10.81 -8.14 8.82
C ASN A 39 -10.04 -7.00 8.15
N GLY A 40 -9.96 -5.85 8.82
CA GLY A 40 -9.13 -4.74 8.40
C GLY A 40 -7.66 -5.13 8.35
N PHE A 41 -7.17 -5.74 9.43
CA PHE A 41 -5.79 -6.19 9.54
C PHE A 41 -5.44 -7.29 8.52
N ALA A 42 -6.32 -8.28 8.31
CA ALA A 42 -6.13 -9.30 7.27
C ALA A 42 -6.01 -8.67 5.87
N SER A 43 -6.79 -7.62 5.60
CA SER A 43 -6.63 -6.84 4.37
C SER A 43 -5.27 -6.16 4.32
N GLY A 44 -4.83 -5.56 5.41
CA GLY A 44 -3.50 -4.94 5.52
C GLY A 44 -2.36 -5.93 5.31
N LEU A 45 -2.49 -7.14 5.86
CA LEU A 45 -1.49 -8.21 5.62
C LEU A 45 -1.39 -8.58 4.14
N GLY A 46 -2.49 -8.57 3.40
CA GLY A 46 -2.46 -8.77 1.95
C GLY A 46 -1.62 -7.70 1.25
N ALA A 47 -1.78 -6.43 1.65
CA ALA A 47 -0.96 -5.34 1.14
C ALA A 47 0.52 -5.50 1.53
N ALA A 48 0.82 -5.82 2.79
CA ALA A 48 2.19 -6.04 3.27
C ALA A 48 2.91 -7.16 2.50
N LEU A 49 2.21 -8.22 2.14
CA LEU A 49 2.77 -9.28 1.28
C LEU A 49 3.03 -8.76 -0.14
N GLY A 50 2.16 -7.91 -0.69
CA GLY A 50 2.40 -7.24 -1.97
C GLY A 50 3.64 -6.34 -1.94
N ASP A 51 3.80 -5.56 -0.88
CA ASP A 51 5.00 -4.74 -0.63
C ASP A 51 6.26 -5.62 -0.55
N GLY A 52 6.17 -6.76 0.13
CA GLY A 52 7.24 -7.74 0.22
C GLY A 52 7.65 -8.31 -1.14
N VAL A 53 6.70 -8.58 -2.04
CA VAL A 53 7.00 -9.03 -3.42
C VAL A 53 7.78 -7.96 -4.18
N PHE A 54 7.35 -6.69 -4.13
CA PHE A 54 8.09 -5.60 -4.78
C PHE A 54 9.46 -5.37 -4.16
N ALA A 55 9.56 -5.44 -2.83
CA ALA A 55 10.83 -5.37 -2.13
C ALA A 55 11.77 -6.51 -2.55
N ALA A 56 11.25 -7.74 -2.72
CA ALA A 56 12.02 -8.87 -3.20
C ALA A 56 12.50 -8.67 -4.65
N ILE A 57 11.61 -8.25 -5.55
CA ILE A 57 11.97 -7.96 -6.95
C ILE A 57 13.10 -6.93 -7.00
N SER A 58 12.99 -5.85 -6.23
CA SER A 58 13.98 -4.78 -6.21
C SER A 58 15.26 -5.19 -5.46
N GLY A 59 15.13 -5.86 -4.32
CA GLY A 59 16.24 -6.23 -3.45
C GLY A 59 17.11 -7.37 -3.98
N PHE A 60 16.52 -8.37 -4.66
CA PHE A 60 17.28 -9.44 -5.30
C PHE A 60 17.84 -9.06 -6.68
N GLY A 61 17.64 -7.81 -7.11
CA GLY A 61 18.17 -7.33 -8.38
C GLY A 61 17.72 -8.20 -9.56
N LEU A 62 16.44 -8.58 -9.59
CA LEU A 62 15.88 -9.35 -10.70
C LEU A 62 15.92 -8.47 -11.96
N THR A 63 17.14 -8.32 -12.49
CA THR A 63 17.50 -7.38 -13.57
C THR A 63 16.62 -7.55 -14.80
N TRP A 64 16.22 -8.79 -15.13
CA TRP A 64 15.33 -8.99 -16.27
C TRP A 64 13.91 -8.48 -16.00
N ILE A 65 13.38 -8.61 -14.75
CA ILE A 65 12.10 -8.01 -14.37
C ILE A 65 12.21 -6.49 -14.33
N ALA A 66 13.32 -5.96 -13.79
CA ALA A 66 13.59 -4.54 -13.81
C ALA A 66 13.65 -4.00 -15.24
N GLN A 67 14.35 -4.66 -16.15
CA GLN A 67 14.43 -4.29 -17.58
C GLN A 67 13.07 -4.39 -18.28
N LEU A 68 12.25 -5.41 -17.96
CA LEU A 68 10.89 -5.55 -18.46
C LEU A 68 10.02 -4.38 -17.98
N ILE A 69 10.14 -4.01 -16.72
CA ILE A 69 9.45 -2.86 -16.13
C ILE A 69 9.93 -1.55 -16.74
N GLU A 70 11.23 -1.37 -16.94
CA GLU A 70 11.82 -0.21 -17.62
C GLU A 70 11.35 -0.12 -19.08
N GLY A 71 11.35 -1.24 -19.81
CA GLY A 71 10.87 -1.31 -21.20
C GLY A 71 9.38 -0.94 -21.34
N TYR A 72 8.56 -1.26 -20.35
CA TYR A 72 7.13 -0.93 -20.32
C TYR A 72 6.79 0.21 -19.37
N SER A 73 7.80 0.92 -18.84
CA SER A 73 7.62 1.97 -17.82
C SER A 73 6.59 3.04 -18.22
N THR A 74 6.58 3.44 -19.48
CA THR A 74 5.62 4.40 -20.03
C THR A 74 4.18 3.89 -19.92
N ILE A 75 3.94 2.64 -20.33
CA ILE A 75 2.61 2.01 -20.28
C ILE A 75 2.17 1.81 -18.84
N ILE A 76 3.08 1.35 -17.99
CA ILE A 76 2.82 1.15 -16.56
C ILE A 76 2.48 2.47 -15.88
N GLN A 77 3.24 3.54 -16.15
CA GLN A 77 2.97 4.87 -15.63
C GLN A 77 1.64 5.45 -16.14
N LEU A 78 1.33 5.25 -17.42
CA LEU A 78 0.07 5.72 -18.02
C LEU A 78 -1.13 5.02 -17.38
N ILE A 79 -1.13 3.69 -17.35
CA ILE A 79 -2.22 2.90 -16.75
C ILE A 79 -2.32 3.19 -15.26
N GLY A 80 -1.19 3.18 -14.57
CA GLY A 80 -1.15 3.41 -13.14
C GLY A 80 -1.57 4.80 -12.72
N GLY A 81 -1.08 5.82 -13.42
CA GLY A 81 -1.51 7.19 -13.21
C GLY A 81 -3.01 7.37 -13.45
N ALA A 82 -3.54 6.82 -14.54
CA ALA A 82 -4.98 6.84 -14.83
C ALA A 82 -5.80 6.10 -13.75
N MET A 83 -5.35 4.93 -13.31
CA MET A 83 -5.99 4.19 -12.21
C MET A 83 -5.96 4.99 -10.90
N MET A 84 -4.85 5.64 -10.56
CA MET A 84 -4.74 6.46 -9.36
C MET A 84 -5.69 7.66 -9.41
N VAL A 85 -5.80 8.35 -10.55
CA VAL A 85 -6.77 9.44 -10.75
C VAL A 85 -8.21 8.92 -10.58
N TRP A 86 -8.53 7.78 -11.19
CA TRP A 86 -9.85 7.16 -11.08
C TRP A 86 -10.17 6.72 -9.64
N PHE A 87 -9.24 6.07 -8.94
CA PHE A 87 -9.40 5.70 -7.54
C PHE A 87 -9.48 6.93 -6.63
N GLY A 88 -8.66 7.95 -6.89
CA GLY A 88 -8.70 9.22 -6.18
C GLY A 88 -10.07 9.88 -6.29
N TRP A 89 -10.60 9.99 -7.50
CA TRP A 89 -11.95 10.50 -7.76
C TRP A 89 -13.01 9.65 -7.05
N ARG A 90 -12.97 8.34 -7.20
CA ARG A 90 -13.92 7.42 -6.57
C ARG A 90 -13.88 7.50 -5.04
N SER A 91 -12.70 7.69 -4.45
CA SER A 91 -12.56 7.91 -3.00
C SER A 91 -13.12 9.27 -2.58
N PHE A 92 -12.85 10.32 -3.35
CA PHE A 92 -13.32 11.67 -3.08
C PHE A 92 -14.86 11.78 -3.06
N VAL A 93 -15.53 11.11 -4.00
CA VAL A 93 -17.01 11.12 -4.09
C VAL A 93 -17.66 10.01 -3.25
N ALA A 94 -16.87 9.15 -2.60
CA ALA A 94 -17.42 8.04 -1.84
C ALA A 94 -18.26 8.56 -0.66
N PRO A 95 -19.47 8.01 -0.46
CA PRO A 95 -20.27 8.35 0.70
C PRO A 95 -19.53 7.94 1.99
N ALA A 96 -19.76 8.69 3.06
CA ALA A 96 -19.38 8.23 4.39
C ALA A 96 -20.03 6.87 4.63
N VAL A 97 -19.25 5.89 5.09
CA VAL A 97 -19.82 4.59 5.44
C VAL A 97 -20.73 4.83 6.65
N PRO A 98 -22.02 4.51 6.56
CA PRO A 98 -22.91 4.61 7.73
C PRO A 98 -22.31 3.79 8.87
N ARG A 99 -22.48 4.24 10.12
CA ARG A 99 -22.22 3.39 11.28
C ARG A 99 -22.84 2.04 11.02
N CYS A 100 -22.14 0.96 11.38
CA CYS A 100 -22.77 -0.36 11.39
C CYS A 100 -24.14 -0.24 12.03
N PRO A 101 -25.22 -0.74 11.41
CA PRO A 101 -26.50 -0.83 12.06
C PRO A 101 -26.29 -1.60 13.37
N GLU A 102 -26.72 -1.03 14.49
CA GLU A 102 -26.62 -1.68 15.82
C GLU A 102 -27.41 -3.00 15.89
N THR A 103 -28.17 -3.30 14.85
CA THR A 103 -29.05 -4.47 14.74
C THR A 103 -28.86 -5.14 13.39
N GLY A 104 -27.82 -5.88 13.24
CA GLY A 104 -27.67 -6.78 12.12
C GLY A 104 -26.63 -7.81 12.51
N GLU A 105 -27.04 -9.05 12.68
CA GLU A 105 -26.15 -10.18 12.69
C GLU A 105 -25.30 -10.08 11.43
N VAL A 106 -24.15 -9.39 11.56
CA VAL A 106 -23.10 -9.51 10.57
C VAL A 106 -22.78 -10.98 10.57
N ASP A 107 -23.13 -11.67 9.50
CA ASP A 107 -22.80 -13.08 9.32
C ASP A 107 -21.27 -13.22 9.41
N LYS A 108 -20.79 -13.37 10.65
CA LYS A 108 -19.38 -13.51 11.02
C LYS A 108 -18.78 -14.77 10.39
N SER A 109 -19.63 -15.67 9.89
CA SER A 109 -19.20 -16.95 9.34
C SER A 109 -18.61 -16.85 7.93
N ASN A 110 -18.83 -15.76 7.19
CA ASN A 110 -18.54 -15.73 5.76
C ASN A 110 -17.55 -14.64 5.29
N THR A 111 -16.99 -13.86 6.20
CA THR A 111 -15.85 -12.99 5.85
C THR A 111 -14.58 -13.83 5.79
N LYS A 112 -14.39 -14.51 4.67
CA LYS A 112 -13.17 -15.29 4.42
C LYS A 112 -12.00 -14.32 4.47
N LEU A 113 -11.30 -14.29 5.60
CA LEU A 113 -10.09 -13.47 5.82
C LEU A 113 -9.11 -13.60 4.65
N GLY A 114 -8.99 -14.82 4.09
CA GLY A 114 -8.20 -15.08 2.89
C GLY A 114 -8.67 -14.29 1.66
N ARG A 115 -9.98 -14.09 1.47
CA ARG A 115 -10.49 -13.26 0.36
C ARG A 115 -10.17 -11.77 0.59
N ALA A 116 -10.27 -11.31 1.84
CA ALA A 116 -9.90 -9.95 2.20
C ALA A 116 -8.41 -9.69 1.91
N MET A 117 -7.55 -10.59 2.35
CA MET A 117 -6.12 -10.56 2.13
C MET A 117 -5.75 -10.65 0.62
N LEU A 118 -6.33 -11.59 -0.11
CA LEU A 118 -6.04 -11.77 -1.53
C LEU A 118 -6.46 -10.56 -2.37
N SER A 119 -7.59 -9.93 -2.06
CA SER A 119 -8.05 -8.76 -2.81
C SER A 119 -7.15 -7.54 -2.64
N THR A 120 -6.62 -7.30 -1.45
CA THR A 120 -5.68 -6.19 -1.21
C THR A 120 -4.27 -6.53 -1.70
N PHE A 121 -3.85 -7.79 -1.60
CA PHE A 121 -2.63 -8.27 -2.24
C PHE A 121 -2.66 -8.01 -3.75
N ALA A 122 -3.73 -8.45 -4.44
CA ALA A 122 -3.90 -8.21 -5.88
C ALA A 122 -3.89 -6.72 -6.21
N LEU A 123 -4.58 -5.90 -5.41
CA LEU A 123 -4.59 -4.45 -5.61
C LEU A 123 -3.21 -3.82 -5.42
N THR A 124 -2.43 -4.28 -4.46
CA THR A 124 -1.06 -3.79 -4.23
C THR A 124 -0.13 -4.19 -5.37
N ILE A 125 -0.18 -5.46 -5.80
CA ILE A 125 0.65 -5.95 -6.93
C ILE A 125 0.35 -5.23 -8.24
N THR A 126 -0.90 -4.85 -8.46
CA THR A 126 -1.30 -4.11 -9.65
C THR A 126 -1.12 -2.59 -9.51
N ASN A 127 -0.65 -2.12 -8.36
CA ASN A 127 -0.43 -0.69 -8.12
C ASN A 127 0.97 -0.26 -8.61
N PRO A 128 1.06 0.48 -9.71
CA PRO A 128 2.36 0.89 -10.25
C PRO A 128 3.08 1.89 -9.34
N ALA A 129 2.36 2.62 -8.50
CA ALA A 129 3.00 3.54 -7.55
C ALA A 129 3.82 2.78 -6.50
N THR A 130 3.35 1.62 -6.05
CA THR A 130 4.11 0.75 -5.13
C THR A 130 5.40 0.25 -5.79
N LEU A 131 5.30 -0.16 -7.06
CA LEU A 131 6.46 -0.59 -7.84
C LEU A 131 7.51 0.52 -7.99
N LEU A 132 7.08 1.72 -8.42
CA LEU A 132 7.96 2.87 -8.58
C LEU A 132 8.58 3.31 -7.26
N PHE A 133 7.81 3.23 -6.17
CA PHE A 133 8.30 3.55 -4.83
C PHE A 133 9.43 2.62 -4.41
N PHE A 134 9.23 1.31 -4.49
CA PHE A 134 10.27 0.34 -4.11
C PHE A 134 11.46 0.39 -5.07
N GLY A 135 11.25 0.52 -6.37
CA GLY A 135 12.33 0.69 -7.34
C GLY A 135 13.20 1.91 -7.05
N GLY A 136 12.59 3.07 -6.79
CA GLY A 136 13.29 4.30 -6.44
C GLY A 136 14.02 4.21 -5.09
N MET A 137 13.40 3.56 -4.10
CA MET A 137 13.96 3.42 -2.77
C MET A 137 15.17 2.49 -2.74
N PHE A 138 15.10 1.35 -3.45
CA PHE A 138 16.25 0.44 -3.57
C PHE A 138 17.37 1.05 -4.43
N ALA A 139 17.05 1.77 -5.50
CA ALA A 139 18.05 2.51 -6.28
C ALA A 139 18.77 3.56 -5.43
N GLY A 140 18.02 4.30 -4.59
CA GLY A 140 18.61 5.27 -3.66
C GLY A 140 19.51 4.62 -2.62
N LEU A 141 19.10 3.49 -2.05
CA LEU A 141 19.89 2.73 -1.07
C LEU A 141 21.17 2.15 -1.67
N SER A 142 21.11 1.60 -2.87
CA SER A 142 22.30 1.08 -3.58
C SER A 142 23.32 2.18 -3.82
N GLY A 143 22.88 3.41 -4.11
CA GLY A 143 23.74 4.58 -4.26
C GLY A 143 24.41 5.04 -2.96
N LEU A 144 23.78 4.82 -1.80
CA LEU A 144 24.28 5.25 -0.49
C LEU A 144 25.06 4.17 0.26
N ALA A 145 24.69 2.89 0.09
CA ALA A 145 25.20 1.77 0.89
C ALA A 145 26.25 0.90 0.17
N GLY A 146 26.53 1.16 -1.11
CA GLY A 146 27.28 0.25 -1.96
C GLY A 146 26.42 -0.97 -2.34
N GLU A 147 27.00 -1.90 -3.11
CA GLU A 147 26.30 -3.14 -3.47
C GLU A 147 25.88 -3.89 -2.20
N MET A 148 24.59 -4.24 -2.10
CA MET A 148 24.14 -5.18 -1.05
C MET A 148 24.91 -6.48 -1.25
N GLY A 149 25.73 -6.84 -0.26
CA GLY A 149 26.83 -7.78 -0.43
C GLY A 149 26.42 -9.23 -0.68
N ASP A 150 25.17 -9.63 -0.41
CA ASP A 150 24.74 -11.02 -0.61
C ASP A 150 23.21 -11.12 -0.69
N PHE A 151 22.69 -12.15 -1.38
CA PHE A 151 21.26 -12.49 -1.43
C PHE A 151 20.64 -12.66 -0.01
N GLY A 152 21.42 -13.09 0.97
CA GLY A 152 21.00 -13.19 2.36
C GLY A 152 20.64 -11.84 2.96
N ASP A 153 21.41 -10.80 2.68
CA ASP A 153 21.18 -9.45 3.16
C ASP A 153 19.87 -8.86 2.59
N ALA A 154 19.61 -9.08 1.30
CA ALA A 154 18.37 -8.70 0.65
C ALA A 154 17.15 -9.38 1.30
N GLY A 155 17.26 -10.65 1.68
CA GLY A 155 16.19 -11.39 2.37
C GLY A 155 15.81 -10.75 3.71
N TRP A 156 16.77 -10.29 4.50
CA TRP A 156 16.51 -9.62 5.77
C TRP A 156 15.84 -8.26 5.59
N VAL A 157 16.22 -7.51 4.55
CA VAL A 157 15.55 -6.24 4.21
C VAL A 157 14.10 -6.50 3.80
N VAL A 158 13.84 -7.50 2.95
CA VAL A 158 12.48 -7.89 2.52
C VAL A 158 11.63 -8.30 3.72
N ALA A 159 12.17 -9.12 4.63
CA ALA A 159 11.47 -9.49 5.86
C ALA A 159 11.14 -8.25 6.71
N GLY A 160 12.08 -7.31 6.80
CA GLY A 160 11.86 -6.01 7.43
C GLY A 160 10.73 -5.22 6.78
N VAL A 161 10.70 -5.12 5.45
CA VAL A 161 9.64 -4.41 4.71
C VAL A 161 8.27 -5.00 5.02
N VAL A 162 8.12 -6.32 4.95
CA VAL A 162 6.85 -6.99 5.30
C VAL A 162 6.47 -6.70 6.75
N GLY A 163 7.43 -6.79 7.67
CA GLY A 163 7.21 -6.50 9.09
C GLY A 163 6.78 -5.06 9.34
N GLY A 164 7.44 -4.09 8.72
CA GLY A 164 7.12 -2.66 8.85
C GLY A 164 5.76 -2.30 8.26
N SER A 165 5.46 -2.81 7.06
CA SER A 165 4.14 -2.65 6.45
C SER A 165 3.05 -3.30 7.30
N ALA A 166 3.26 -4.53 7.79
CA ALA A 166 2.31 -5.20 8.68
C ALA A 166 2.09 -4.45 10.00
N LEU A 167 3.16 -3.87 10.57
CA LEU A 167 3.07 -3.03 11.77
C LEU A 167 2.22 -1.78 11.52
N TRP A 168 2.39 -1.12 10.37
CA TRP A 168 1.51 0.01 9.98
C TRP A 168 0.04 -0.39 9.97
N TRP A 169 -0.28 -1.52 9.32
CA TRP A 169 -1.66 -2.01 9.23
C TRP A 169 -2.23 -2.40 10.59
N LEU A 170 -1.41 -2.98 11.46
CA LEU A 170 -1.81 -3.30 12.84
C LEU A 170 -2.17 -2.02 13.60
N VAL A 171 -1.29 -1.03 13.56
CA VAL A 171 -1.52 0.25 14.25
C VAL A 171 -2.74 0.96 13.68
N LEU A 172 -2.85 1.08 12.36
CA LEU A 172 -3.98 1.74 11.71
C LEU A 172 -5.32 1.09 12.08
N THR A 173 -5.42 -0.23 11.95
CA THR A 173 -6.68 -0.94 12.22
C THR A 173 -7.00 -1.00 13.70
N ALA A 174 -6.00 -1.06 14.58
CA ALA A 174 -6.19 -0.98 16.02
C ALA A 174 -6.71 0.41 16.43
N LEU A 175 -6.10 1.49 15.92
CA LEU A 175 -6.56 2.85 16.18
C LEU A 175 -8.01 3.04 15.72
N ILE A 176 -8.35 2.58 14.51
CA ILE A 176 -9.72 2.65 14.02
C ILE A 176 -10.66 1.83 14.90
N GLY A 177 -10.26 0.63 15.31
CA GLY A 177 -11.05 -0.21 16.21
C GLY A 177 -11.30 0.43 17.57
N LEU A 178 -10.31 1.11 18.14
CA LEU A 178 -10.42 1.81 19.42
C LEU A 178 -11.29 3.07 19.33
N PHE A 179 -11.19 3.80 18.24
CA PHE A 179 -11.89 5.07 18.05
C PHE A 179 -13.13 4.97 17.15
N HIS A 180 -13.58 3.77 16.80
CA HIS A 180 -14.69 3.58 15.86
C HIS A 180 -16.00 4.26 16.31
N THR A 181 -16.24 4.36 17.62
CA THR A 181 -17.41 5.05 18.19
C THR A 181 -17.33 6.58 18.10
N ARG A 182 -16.13 7.14 17.90
CA ARG A 182 -15.87 8.59 17.82
C ARG A 182 -15.72 9.12 16.41
N ILE A 183 -15.56 8.22 15.43
CA ILE A 183 -15.45 8.61 14.03
C ILE A 183 -16.86 8.78 13.49
N ASP A 184 -17.27 10.02 13.36
CA ASP A 184 -18.55 10.41 12.79
C ASP A 184 -18.49 10.42 11.23
N GLU A 185 -19.64 10.67 10.61
CA GLU A 185 -19.71 10.78 9.15
C GLU A 185 -18.84 11.93 8.61
N GLY A 186 -18.63 12.98 9.39
CA GLY A 186 -17.79 14.11 9.03
C GLY A 186 -16.33 13.72 8.90
N ALA A 187 -15.81 13.02 9.92
CA ALA A 187 -14.44 12.50 9.90
C ALA A 187 -14.23 11.53 8.74
N MET A 188 -15.19 10.64 8.47
CA MET A 188 -15.09 9.71 7.34
C MET A 188 -15.12 10.43 5.99
N ARG A 189 -15.96 11.45 5.83
CA ARG A 189 -15.94 12.31 4.63
C ARG A 189 -14.60 13.02 4.45
N PHE A 190 -14.04 13.53 5.55
CA PHE A 190 -12.74 14.18 5.51
C PHE A 190 -11.62 13.21 5.08
N ILE A 191 -11.59 11.99 5.65
CA ILE A 191 -10.66 10.93 5.27
C ILE A 191 -10.84 10.55 3.79
N ASN A 192 -12.07 10.33 3.34
CA ASN A 192 -12.37 9.96 1.96
C ASN A 192 -11.94 11.05 0.96
N ARG A 193 -12.24 12.32 1.27
CA ARG A 193 -11.87 13.45 0.41
C ARG A 193 -10.38 13.73 0.42
N GLY A 194 -9.77 13.73 1.60
CA GLY A 194 -8.32 13.95 1.76
C GLY A 194 -7.50 12.89 1.03
N SER A 195 -7.82 11.61 1.27
CA SER A 195 -7.15 10.50 0.58
C SER A 195 -7.41 10.52 -0.92
N GLY A 196 -8.66 10.80 -1.33
CA GLY A 196 -9.03 10.89 -2.74
C GLY A 196 -8.26 11.99 -3.46
N LEU A 197 -8.14 13.16 -2.83
CA LEU A 197 -7.37 14.28 -3.36
C LEU A 197 -5.88 13.94 -3.48
N LEU A 198 -5.28 13.37 -2.43
CA LEU A 198 -3.86 13.01 -2.44
C LEU A 198 -3.54 11.96 -3.50
N VAL A 199 -4.32 10.89 -3.57
CA VAL A 199 -4.12 9.82 -4.56
C VAL A 199 -4.35 10.34 -5.98
N GLY A 200 -5.41 11.13 -6.18
CA GLY A 200 -5.73 11.73 -7.48
C GLY A 200 -4.67 12.72 -7.94
N ALA A 201 -4.19 13.59 -7.04
CA ALA A 201 -3.13 14.55 -7.33
C ALA A 201 -1.81 13.85 -7.68
N PHE A 202 -1.46 12.78 -6.96
CA PHE A 202 -0.26 11.99 -7.28
C PHE A 202 -0.38 11.30 -8.63
N GLY A 203 -1.54 10.68 -8.92
CA GLY A 203 -1.80 10.08 -10.24
C GLY A 203 -1.72 11.10 -11.38
N LEU A 204 -2.27 12.30 -11.16
CA LEU A 204 -2.19 13.41 -12.12
C LEU A 204 -0.74 13.87 -12.31
N ALA A 205 0.03 14.00 -11.23
CA ALA A 205 1.45 14.37 -11.33
C ALA A 205 2.25 13.36 -12.16
N VAL A 206 2.00 12.05 -11.99
CA VAL A 206 2.62 10.99 -12.81
C VAL A 206 2.26 11.16 -14.29
N LEU A 207 0.99 11.41 -14.61
CA LEU A 207 0.52 11.60 -16.00
C LEU A 207 1.09 12.88 -16.63
N VAL A 208 1.14 13.98 -15.88
CA VAL A 208 1.75 15.25 -16.34
C VAL A 208 3.24 15.07 -16.60
N HIS A 209 3.96 14.43 -15.67
CA HIS A 209 5.38 14.13 -15.87
C HIS A 209 5.62 13.31 -17.16
N LEU A 210 4.75 12.32 -17.38
CA LEU A 210 4.82 11.51 -18.59
C LEU A 210 4.55 12.34 -19.85
N ALA A 211 3.53 13.21 -19.84
CA ALA A 211 3.20 14.09 -20.96
C ALA A 211 4.35 15.05 -21.30
N VAL A 212 4.97 15.66 -20.29
CA VAL A 212 6.12 16.56 -20.49
C VAL A 212 7.35 15.84 -21.04
N LYS A 213 7.52 14.57 -20.72
CA LYS A 213 8.63 13.75 -21.24
C LYS A 213 8.51 13.47 -22.75
N PHE A 214 7.29 13.50 -23.30
CA PHE A 214 6.99 13.21 -24.71
C PHE A 214 6.61 14.45 -25.54
N ALA A 215 6.55 15.63 -24.92
CA ALA A 215 6.38 16.92 -25.59
C ALA A 215 7.72 17.54 -25.95
#